data_50db93f4790f1e10e832edd9b9293820
#
_entry.id   50db93f4790f1e10e832edd9b9293820
#
_cell.length_a   1.000
_cell.length_b   1.000
_cell.length_c   1.000
_cell.angle_alpha   90.00
_cell.angle_beta   90.00
_cell.angle_gamma   90.00
#
_symmetry.space_group_name_H-M   'P 1'
#
loop_
_entity.id
_entity.type
_entity.pdbx_description
1 polymer ?
#
loop_
_entity_poly.entity_id
_entity_poly.type
_entity_poly.pdbx_seq_one_letter_code
_entity_poly.pdbx_strand_id
1 'polypeptide(L)'
;MHLKYRSFKLHKVVSEEHSKVQRAWSTMAGLPDNAWPLPLEFAPDERSKRRKGAHRPQFAKVWTQPGVTLSRPVAAHVFVNPYSGRKKGDVIAHEVCERLEQANVVTTVHRSNAPGHLVELAREADVPPGAVLLVVGGDGSLSEVITGRFERGSAADDVFGIVPGGTGNSQAHDLAIHSIDDAINTVLGGHVQSLDIGKVVLTEGLPGHEKEPIVRYSHNLVTWGLGVDSTIKAERMRWMGPLRYDVGIVMAILANQRRTAVLEMDGVRLEDDFTLLLIQNSQTGGSRLPLAPGASLDDGSMDIGILKSMTRRQIFRAFGMLKAEGRHVYHPRVDYHRFKTLTITTAKPTAINVDGENLGSTPLELTVLPRAVRLMVPP
;
A
#
# COMPACT_ATOMS: atom_id res chain seq x y z
N MET A 1 -5.10 -9.53 -41.58
CA MET A 1 -6.51 -9.33 -41.17
C MET A 1 -7.00 -10.35 -40.11
N HIS A 2 -6.35 -11.50 -39.94
CA HIS A 2 -6.80 -12.56 -39.00
C HIS A 2 -6.33 -12.39 -37.51
N LEU A 3 -5.36 -11.56 -37.22
CA LEU A 3 -4.81 -11.38 -35.85
C LEU A 3 -5.62 -10.41 -34.96
N LYS A 4 -6.33 -9.44 -35.52
CA LYS A 4 -7.23 -8.54 -34.77
C LYS A 4 -8.48 -9.24 -34.23
N TYR A 5 -8.97 -10.28 -34.94
CA TYR A 5 -10.19 -10.99 -34.55
C TYR A 5 -10.01 -11.93 -33.35
N ARG A 6 -8.80 -12.47 -33.12
CA ARG A 6 -8.54 -13.34 -31.95
C ARG A 6 -8.41 -12.57 -30.65
N SER A 7 -7.84 -11.36 -30.70
CA SER A 7 -7.71 -10.50 -29.52
C SER A 7 -9.08 -10.03 -29.02
N PHE A 8 -9.96 -9.64 -29.94
CA PHE A 8 -11.32 -9.18 -29.61
C PHE A 8 -12.19 -10.31 -29.03
N LYS A 9 -12.03 -11.54 -29.52
CA LYS A 9 -12.76 -12.70 -28.99
C LYS A 9 -12.29 -13.11 -27.59
N LEU A 10 -11.00 -13.02 -27.28
CA LEU A 10 -10.50 -13.33 -25.94
C LEU A 10 -10.97 -12.28 -24.91
N HIS A 11 -10.99 -10.99 -25.26
CA HIS A 11 -11.51 -9.93 -24.41
C HIS A 11 -13.00 -10.10 -24.13
N LYS A 12 -13.79 -10.42 -25.15
CA LYS A 12 -15.23 -10.67 -25.01
C LYS A 12 -15.53 -11.92 -24.19
N VAL A 13 -14.75 -12.98 -24.34
CA VAL A 13 -14.89 -14.23 -23.56
C VAL A 13 -14.51 -14.02 -22.09
N VAL A 14 -13.44 -13.28 -21.82
CA VAL A 14 -13.03 -12.96 -20.44
C VAL A 14 -14.05 -12.03 -19.76
N SER A 15 -14.57 -11.03 -20.46
CA SER A 15 -15.63 -10.14 -19.99
C SER A 15 -16.96 -10.88 -19.77
N GLU A 16 -17.34 -11.79 -20.68
CA GLU A 16 -18.55 -12.61 -20.53
C GLU A 16 -18.44 -13.65 -19.42
N GLU A 17 -17.28 -14.27 -19.22
CA GLU A 17 -17.05 -15.17 -18.09
C GLU A 17 -17.02 -14.40 -16.75
N HIS A 18 -16.41 -13.20 -16.70
CA HIS A 18 -16.47 -12.34 -15.53
C HIS A 18 -17.90 -11.96 -15.17
N SER A 19 -18.69 -11.52 -16.15
CA SER A 19 -20.09 -11.13 -15.93
C SER A 19 -20.98 -12.33 -15.56
N LYS A 20 -20.68 -13.54 -16.04
CA LYS A 20 -21.39 -14.77 -15.65
C LYS A 20 -21.03 -15.23 -14.24
N VAL A 21 -19.75 -15.17 -13.88
CA VAL A 21 -19.27 -15.51 -12.54
C VAL A 21 -19.84 -14.52 -11.53
N GLN A 22 -19.93 -13.25 -11.87
CA GLN A 22 -20.46 -12.20 -11.01
C GLN A 22 -21.97 -12.32 -10.82
N ARG A 23 -22.74 -12.61 -11.88
CA ARG A 23 -24.18 -12.96 -11.76
C ARG A 23 -24.42 -14.19 -10.89
N ALA A 24 -23.58 -15.22 -11.02
CA ALA A 24 -23.64 -16.38 -10.14
C ALA A 24 -23.33 -16.02 -8.66
N TRP A 25 -22.49 -15.01 -8.44
CA TRP A 25 -22.12 -14.52 -7.10
C TRP A 25 -23.26 -13.75 -6.42
N SER A 26 -23.86 -12.77 -7.10
CA SER A 26 -24.98 -12.02 -6.56
C SER A 26 -26.19 -12.94 -6.27
N THR A 27 -26.40 -13.95 -7.09
CA THR A 27 -27.47 -14.94 -6.89
C THR A 27 -27.18 -15.90 -5.70
N MET A 28 -25.91 -16.29 -5.49
CA MET A 28 -25.51 -17.14 -4.35
C MET A 28 -25.54 -16.38 -3.00
N ALA A 29 -25.29 -15.07 -3.03
CA ALA A 29 -25.32 -14.22 -1.83
C ALA A 29 -26.73 -13.76 -1.43
N GLY A 30 -27.76 -14.08 -2.22
CA GLY A 30 -29.13 -13.58 -1.97
C GLY A 30 -29.28 -12.07 -2.13
N LEU A 31 -28.29 -11.41 -2.73
CA LEU A 31 -28.30 -9.96 -2.99
C LEU A 31 -28.90 -9.69 -4.38
N PRO A 32 -29.57 -8.52 -4.57
CA PRO A 32 -30.01 -8.09 -5.90
C PRO A 32 -28.81 -8.04 -6.87
N ASP A 33 -29.05 -8.26 -8.16
CA ASP A 33 -27.99 -8.30 -9.21
C ASP A 33 -27.08 -7.06 -9.29
N ASN A 34 -27.45 -5.97 -8.65
CA ASN A 34 -26.73 -4.70 -8.59
C ASN A 34 -26.26 -4.31 -7.17
N ALA A 35 -26.30 -5.24 -6.21
CA ALA A 35 -25.96 -4.95 -4.82
C ALA A 35 -24.45 -4.85 -4.55
N TRP A 36 -23.62 -5.50 -5.37
CA TRP A 36 -22.15 -5.39 -5.28
C TRP A 36 -21.63 -4.64 -6.50
N PRO A 37 -20.75 -3.64 -6.33
CA PRO A 37 -20.22 -2.87 -7.45
C PRO A 37 -19.47 -3.77 -8.44
N LEU A 38 -19.62 -3.46 -9.73
CA LEU A 38 -18.89 -4.17 -10.78
C LEU A 38 -17.38 -3.96 -10.58
N PRO A 39 -16.55 -5.01 -10.76
CA PRO A 39 -15.11 -4.86 -10.74
C PRO A 39 -14.65 -3.87 -11.80
N LEU A 40 -13.60 -3.11 -11.47
CA LEU A 40 -12.96 -2.24 -12.44
C LEU A 40 -12.31 -3.07 -13.56
N GLU A 41 -12.58 -2.69 -14.80
CA GLU A 41 -11.95 -3.30 -15.97
C GLU A 41 -10.69 -2.54 -16.35
N PHE A 42 -9.63 -3.28 -16.66
CA PHE A 42 -8.36 -2.70 -17.08
C PHE A 42 -8.17 -2.80 -18.58
N ALA A 43 -7.97 -1.65 -19.22
CA ALA A 43 -7.51 -1.63 -20.60
C ALA A 43 -6.07 -2.16 -20.70
N PRO A 44 -5.71 -2.92 -21.75
CA PRO A 44 -4.33 -3.33 -21.98
C PRO A 44 -3.47 -2.14 -22.41
N ASP A 45 -2.23 -2.06 -21.91
CA ASP A 45 -1.24 -1.11 -22.39
C ASP A 45 -0.75 -1.53 -23.79
N GLU A 46 -1.13 -0.78 -24.79
CA GLU A 46 -0.79 -1.01 -26.21
C GLU A 46 0.72 -0.99 -26.48
N ARG A 47 1.49 -0.26 -25.63
CA ARG A 47 2.95 -0.13 -25.75
C ARG A 47 3.70 -1.30 -25.11
N SER A 48 3.01 -2.12 -24.31
CA SER A 48 3.65 -3.23 -23.64
C SER A 48 4.08 -4.31 -24.63
N LYS A 49 5.26 -4.91 -24.39
CA LYS A 49 5.71 -6.07 -25.18
C LYS A 49 4.78 -7.24 -24.94
N ARG A 50 4.25 -7.83 -26.00
CA ARG A 50 3.43 -9.03 -25.92
C ARG A 50 4.30 -10.24 -25.59
N ARG A 51 4.13 -10.81 -24.39
CA ARG A 51 4.62 -12.14 -24.07
C ARG A 51 3.43 -13.11 -24.05
N LYS A 52 3.44 -14.14 -24.89
CA LYS A 52 2.37 -15.18 -24.98
C LYS A 52 0.95 -14.60 -25.16
N GLY A 53 0.79 -13.52 -25.90
CA GLY A 53 -0.51 -12.93 -26.23
C GLY A 53 -1.19 -12.14 -25.11
N ALA A 54 -0.56 -11.93 -23.94
CA ALA A 54 -1.10 -11.13 -22.86
C ALA A 54 -0.38 -9.78 -22.76
N HIS A 55 -1.15 -8.70 -22.63
CA HIS A 55 -0.67 -7.36 -22.32
C HIS A 55 -0.60 -7.15 -20.81
N ARG A 56 0.23 -6.20 -20.36
CA ARG A 56 0.09 -5.65 -19.02
C ARG A 56 -1.14 -4.71 -18.97
N PRO A 57 -1.75 -4.48 -17.79
CA PRO A 57 -2.78 -3.45 -17.65
C PRO A 57 -2.19 -2.07 -17.91
N GLN A 58 -3.04 -1.17 -18.40
CA GLN A 58 -2.71 0.25 -18.43
C GLN A 58 -2.75 0.76 -16.99
N PHE A 59 -1.65 1.34 -16.52
CA PHE A 59 -1.57 1.92 -15.20
C PHE A 59 -2.27 3.29 -15.17
N ALA A 60 -2.94 3.58 -14.08
CA ALA A 60 -3.49 4.90 -13.82
C ALA A 60 -2.37 5.94 -13.67
N LYS A 61 -2.73 7.22 -13.69
CA LYS A 61 -1.81 8.28 -13.31
C LYS A 61 -1.59 8.23 -11.80
N VAL A 62 -0.34 8.34 -11.35
CA VAL A 62 0.00 8.40 -9.93
C VAL A 62 -0.69 9.59 -9.27
N TRP A 63 -0.71 10.73 -9.94
CA TRP A 63 -1.38 11.95 -9.50
C TRP A 63 -2.46 12.38 -10.48
N THR A 64 -3.64 12.71 -9.97
CA THR A 64 -4.78 13.20 -10.77
C THR A 64 -4.88 14.72 -10.76
N GLN A 65 -4.34 15.37 -9.71
CA GLN A 65 -4.35 16.82 -9.55
C GLN A 65 -2.95 17.42 -9.78
N PRO A 66 -2.88 18.69 -10.17
CA PRO A 66 -1.60 19.38 -10.24
C PRO A 66 -1.04 19.62 -8.83
N GLY A 67 0.28 19.47 -8.67
CA GLY A 67 0.99 19.84 -7.47
C GLY A 67 1.20 21.34 -7.35
N VAL A 68 1.75 21.73 -6.20
CA VAL A 68 2.18 23.11 -5.94
C VAL A 68 3.68 23.15 -5.66
N THR A 69 4.32 24.26 -5.99
CA THR A 69 5.71 24.49 -5.62
C THR A 69 5.75 25.47 -4.44
N LEU A 70 6.30 25.00 -3.32
CA LEU A 70 6.56 25.83 -2.14
C LEU A 70 7.94 26.47 -2.24
N SER A 71 8.18 27.46 -1.39
CA SER A 71 9.54 27.95 -1.16
C SER A 71 10.40 26.80 -0.62
N ARG A 72 11.69 26.83 -0.95
CA ARG A 72 12.66 25.87 -0.43
C ARG A 72 12.58 25.84 1.12
N PRO A 73 12.54 24.65 1.75
CA PRO A 73 12.48 24.56 3.20
C PRO A 73 13.76 25.13 3.82
N VAL A 74 13.59 25.85 4.93
CA VAL A 74 14.72 26.39 5.72
C VAL A 74 15.13 25.46 6.85
N ALA A 75 14.26 24.49 7.20
CA ALA A 75 14.50 23.51 8.24
C ALA A 75 13.93 22.15 7.84
N ALA A 76 14.54 21.08 8.36
CA ALA A 76 14.11 19.70 8.21
C ALA A 76 14.16 18.95 9.55
N HIS A 77 13.05 18.35 9.95
CA HIS A 77 12.99 17.40 11.04
C HIS A 77 13.17 16.00 10.48
N VAL A 78 14.33 15.38 10.73
CA VAL A 78 14.74 14.10 10.17
C VAL A 78 14.38 12.97 11.13
N PHE A 79 13.35 12.21 10.78
CA PHE A 79 12.90 11.03 11.53
C PHE A 79 13.60 9.79 11.01
N VAL A 80 14.39 9.14 11.86
CA VAL A 80 15.21 8.00 11.43
C VAL A 80 14.89 6.73 12.21
N ASN A 81 14.70 5.63 11.45
CA ASN A 81 14.74 4.29 11.99
C ASN A 81 16.14 3.70 11.77
N PRO A 82 16.99 3.60 12.82
CA PRO A 82 18.38 3.13 12.69
C PRO A 82 18.50 1.71 12.13
N TYR A 83 17.46 0.89 12.36
CA TYR A 83 17.44 -0.50 11.94
C TYR A 83 16.96 -0.70 10.49
N SER A 84 16.50 0.37 9.82
CA SER A 84 16.13 0.34 8.41
C SER A 84 17.27 -0.13 7.52
N GLY A 85 16.91 -0.79 6.39
CA GLY A 85 17.85 -1.10 5.34
C GLY A 85 19.09 -1.88 5.78
N ARG A 86 18.95 -2.89 6.62
CA ARG A 86 20.05 -3.65 7.21
C ARG A 86 20.94 -2.84 8.15
N LYS A 87 20.33 -2.02 9.01
CA LYS A 87 20.98 -1.15 10.00
C LYS A 87 21.79 -0.01 9.38
N LYS A 88 21.35 0.52 8.25
CA LYS A 88 22.00 1.66 7.59
C LYS A 88 21.28 2.99 7.83
N GLY A 89 20.17 2.98 8.57
CA GLY A 89 19.35 4.19 8.79
C GLY A 89 20.16 5.37 9.32
N ASP A 90 20.98 5.16 10.35
CA ASP A 90 21.82 6.23 10.92
C ASP A 90 22.84 6.80 9.92
N VAL A 91 23.49 5.94 9.12
CA VAL A 91 24.47 6.36 8.11
C VAL A 91 23.80 7.21 7.03
N ILE A 92 22.62 6.77 6.57
CA ILE A 92 21.82 7.52 5.58
C ILE A 92 21.38 8.85 6.16
N ALA A 93 20.88 8.88 7.41
CA ALA A 93 20.44 10.10 8.06
C ALA A 93 21.59 11.12 8.23
N HIS A 94 22.78 10.64 8.59
CA HIS A 94 23.97 11.50 8.69
C HIS A 94 24.30 12.16 7.36
N GLU A 95 24.41 11.39 6.28
CA GLU A 95 24.67 11.90 4.94
C GLU A 95 23.59 12.92 4.49
N VAL A 96 22.33 12.62 4.77
CA VAL A 96 21.21 13.51 4.45
C VAL A 96 21.32 14.83 5.20
N CYS A 97 21.62 14.80 6.53
CA CYS A 97 21.80 16.00 7.31
C CYS A 97 22.94 16.86 6.79
N GLU A 98 24.14 16.27 6.57
CA GLU A 98 25.29 17.00 6.04
C GLU A 98 24.96 17.73 4.72
N ARG A 99 24.27 17.05 3.81
CA ARG A 99 23.92 17.62 2.51
C ARG A 99 22.86 18.71 2.59
N LEU A 100 21.89 18.56 3.49
CA LEU A 100 20.88 19.59 3.73
C LEU A 100 21.50 20.83 4.38
N GLU A 101 22.42 20.65 5.33
CA GLU A 101 23.15 21.75 5.98
C GLU A 101 24.06 22.51 5.02
N GLN A 102 24.77 21.79 4.12
CA GLN A 102 25.52 22.41 3.00
C GLN A 102 24.62 23.23 2.10
N ALA A 103 23.34 22.87 2.04
CA ALA A 103 22.32 23.58 1.29
C ALA A 103 21.60 24.66 2.11
N ASN A 104 22.09 25.02 3.31
CA ASN A 104 21.53 25.96 4.27
C ASN A 104 20.13 25.60 4.78
N VAL A 105 19.84 24.31 4.93
CA VAL A 105 18.64 23.78 5.59
C VAL A 105 19.05 23.28 6.98
N VAL A 106 18.51 23.88 8.03
CA VAL A 106 18.79 23.47 9.42
C VAL A 106 18.17 22.11 9.70
N THR A 107 18.94 21.17 10.27
CA THR A 107 18.44 19.83 10.54
C THR A 107 18.23 19.56 12.03
N THR A 108 17.14 18.85 12.38
CA THR A 108 16.86 18.32 13.72
C THR A 108 16.57 16.83 13.60
N VAL A 109 17.36 16.00 14.27
CA VAL A 109 17.25 14.53 14.13
C VAL A 109 16.41 13.91 15.26
N HIS A 110 15.42 13.11 14.88
CA HIS A 110 14.58 12.32 15.77
C HIS A 110 14.86 10.82 15.52
N ARG A 111 15.60 10.18 16.43
CA ARG A 111 16.10 8.82 16.29
C ARG A 111 15.24 7.84 17.07
N SER A 112 14.62 6.86 16.40
CA SER A 112 13.85 5.83 17.09
C SER A 112 14.76 4.81 17.79
N ASN A 113 14.27 4.23 18.87
CA ASN A 113 14.96 3.19 19.64
C ASN A 113 14.21 1.86 19.66
N ALA A 114 12.93 1.84 19.23
CA ALA A 114 12.06 0.68 19.20
C ALA A 114 11.04 0.77 18.04
N PRO A 115 10.41 -0.32 17.64
CA PRO A 115 9.23 -0.29 16.77
C PRO A 115 8.12 0.56 17.39
N GLY A 116 7.44 1.38 16.58
CA GLY A 116 6.38 2.30 17.03
C GLY A 116 6.88 3.62 17.64
N HIS A 117 8.16 3.75 18.01
CA HIS A 117 8.68 4.94 18.68
C HIS A 117 8.67 6.18 17.77
N LEU A 118 8.66 6.04 16.43
CA LEU A 118 8.54 7.19 15.54
C LEU A 118 7.15 7.85 15.64
N VAL A 119 6.11 7.15 16.07
CA VAL A 119 4.78 7.73 16.36
C VAL A 119 4.91 8.75 17.50
N GLU A 120 5.54 8.35 18.61
CA GLU A 120 5.73 9.22 19.78
C GLU A 120 6.60 10.43 19.43
N LEU A 121 7.75 10.19 18.80
CA LEU A 121 8.67 11.26 18.38
C LEU A 121 7.99 12.26 17.44
N ALA A 122 7.19 11.80 16.49
CA ALA A 122 6.47 12.66 15.56
C ALA A 122 5.33 13.43 16.24
N ARG A 123 4.63 12.81 17.19
CA ARG A 123 3.59 13.47 17.99
C ARG A 123 4.16 14.58 18.86
N GLU A 124 5.35 14.37 19.46
CA GLU A 124 5.97 15.29 20.39
C GLU A 124 6.80 16.38 19.70
N ALA A 125 7.28 16.13 18.49
CA ALA A 125 8.13 17.07 17.77
C ALA A 125 7.43 18.42 17.53
N ASP A 126 8.06 19.49 17.97
CA ASP A 126 7.65 20.85 17.65
C ASP A 126 8.28 21.28 16.32
N VAL A 127 7.47 21.20 15.27
CA VAL A 127 7.89 21.44 13.87
C VAL A 127 7.44 22.84 13.48
N PRO A 128 8.37 23.77 13.20
CA PRO A 128 8.00 25.14 12.84
C PRO A 128 7.36 25.18 11.44
N PRO A 129 6.49 26.16 11.16
CA PRO A 129 5.91 26.36 9.84
C PRO A 129 6.98 26.47 8.76
N GLY A 130 6.77 25.76 7.63
CA GLY A 130 7.71 25.75 6.50
C GLY A 130 8.89 24.77 6.65
N ALA A 131 8.99 24.05 7.76
CA ALA A 131 9.91 22.92 7.86
C ALA A 131 9.32 21.66 7.19
N VAL A 132 10.21 20.76 6.75
CA VAL A 132 9.83 19.46 6.20
C VAL A 132 10.07 18.34 7.22
N LEU A 133 9.13 17.41 7.33
CA LEU A 133 9.30 16.17 8.09
C LEU A 133 9.88 15.11 7.14
N LEU A 134 11.18 14.90 7.24
CA LEU A 134 11.90 14.00 6.34
C LEU A 134 12.10 12.64 7.00
N VAL A 135 11.55 11.59 6.39
CA VAL A 135 11.57 10.24 6.96
C VAL A 135 12.65 9.40 6.29
N VAL A 136 13.66 9.01 7.06
CA VAL A 136 14.73 8.08 6.65
C VAL A 136 14.34 6.66 7.06
N GLY A 137 13.76 5.91 6.13
CA GLY A 137 13.23 4.60 6.44
C GLY A 137 12.51 3.95 5.26
N GLY A 138 11.61 3.02 5.56
CA GLY A 138 10.69 2.40 4.62
C GLY A 138 9.27 2.87 4.82
N ASP A 139 8.31 2.21 4.14
CA ASP A 139 6.88 2.53 4.17
C ASP A 139 6.32 2.54 5.60
N GLY A 140 6.70 1.57 6.46
CA GLY A 140 6.30 1.55 7.87
C GLY A 140 6.77 2.76 8.67
N SER A 141 8.01 3.23 8.45
CA SER A 141 8.52 4.43 9.14
C SER A 141 7.76 5.69 8.74
N LEU A 142 7.38 5.82 7.48
CA LEU A 142 6.54 6.93 7.01
C LEU A 142 5.15 6.86 7.63
N SER A 143 4.54 5.68 7.70
CA SER A 143 3.24 5.45 8.33
C SER A 143 3.27 5.81 9.83
N GLU A 144 4.34 5.46 10.55
CA GLU A 144 4.52 5.84 11.96
C GLU A 144 4.56 7.37 12.13
N VAL A 145 5.38 8.08 11.33
CA VAL A 145 5.51 9.54 11.42
C VAL A 145 4.18 10.23 11.06
N ILE A 146 3.53 9.82 9.98
CA ILE A 146 2.19 10.33 9.60
C ILE A 146 1.21 10.11 10.76
N THR A 147 1.18 8.91 11.37
CA THR A 147 0.30 8.59 12.49
C THR A 147 0.53 9.53 13.66
N GLY A 148 1.79 9.76 14.07
CA GLY A 148 2.11 10.68 15.16
C GLY A 148 1.66 12.13 14.89
N ARG A 149 1.74 12.58 13.63
CA ARG A 149 1.27 13.92 13.25
C ARG A 149 -0.26 14.02 13.22
N PHE A 150 -0.97 12.96 12.87
CA PHE A 150 -2.43 12.91 13.04
C PHE A 150 -2.84 12.91 14.51
N GLU A 151 -2.14 12.18 15.37
CA GLU A 151 -2.39 12.20 16.83
C GLU A 151 -2.14 13.58 17.44
N ARG A 152 -1.15 14.33 16.93
CA ARG A 152 -0.91 15.72 17.29
C ARG A 152 -1.99 16.68 16.76
N GLY A 153 -2.67 16.33 15.66
CA GLY A 153 -3.64 17.20 14.99
C GLY A 153 -3.02 18.17 13.98
N SER A 154 -1.78 17.94 13.53
CA SER A 154 -1.04 18.84 12.62
C SER A 154 -0.80 18.26 11.22
N ALA A 155 -1.17 17.02 10.97
CA ALA A 155 -0.82 16.30 9.72
C ALA A 155 -1.22 17.04 8.43
N ALA A 156 -2.32 17.80 8.45
CA ALA A 156 -2.79 18.56 7.28
C ALA A 156 -1.89 19.78 6.96
N ASP A 157 -1.22 20.33 7.97
CA ASP A 157 -0.35 21.51 7.83
C ASP A 157 1.10 21.12 7.54
N ASP A 158 1.46 19.87 7.84
CA ASP A 158 2.81 19.35 7.69
C ASP A 158 3.12 18.98 6.24
N VAL A 159 4.41 19.05 5.88
CA VAL A 159 4.93 18.58 4.60
C VAL A 159 5.91 17.45 4.86
N PHE A 160 5.61 16.29 4.32
CA PHE A 160 6.43 15.09 4.49
C PHE A 160 7.39 14.90 3.31
N GLY A 161 8.54 14.32 3.56
CA GLY A 161 9.50 13.90 2.55
C GLY A 161 10.01 12.48 2.84
N ILE A 162 10.46 11.78 1.83
CA ILE A 162 10.91 10.39 1.94
C ILE A 162 12.38 10.29 1.53
N VAL A 163 13.17 9.60 2.36
CA VAL A 163 14.50 9.11 2.01
C VAL A 163 14.48 7.58 2.01
N PRO A 164 14.72 6.92 0.87
CA PRO A 164 14.60 5.47 0.76
C PRO A 164 15.68 4.75 1.58
N GLY A 165 15.38 4.44 2.84
CA GLY A 165 16.25 3.73 3.77
C GLY A 165 15.76 2.32 4.14
N GLY A 166 14.58 1.90 3.71
CA GLY A 166 13.98 0.61 4.00
C GLY A 166 14.35 -0.49 2.99
N THR A 167 13.80 -1.69 3.17
CA THR A 167 13.98 -2.82 2.23
C THR A 167 13.02 -2.74 1.04
N GLY A 168 11.79 -2.29 1.24
CA GLY A 168 10.74 -2.20 0.21
C GLY A 168 10.74 -0.86 -0.51
N ASN A 169 10.52 0.20 0.22
CA ASN A 169 10.42 1.59 -0.26
C ASN A 169 9.44 1.73 -1.44
N SER A 170 8.25 1.15 -1.29
CA SER A 170 7.26 1.11 -2.38
C SER A 170 6.77 2.50 -2.72
N GLN A 171 6.45 3.34 -1.72
CA GLN A 171 6.03 4.72 -1.93
C GLN A 171 7.12 5.54 -2.62
N ALA A 172 8.37 5.45 -2.15
CA ALA A 172 9.49 6.15 -2.78
C ALA A 172 9.70 5.69 -4.24
N HIS A 173 9.51 4.40 -4.51
CA HIS A 173 9.60 3.83 -5.85
C HIS A 173 8.52 4.42 -6.80
N ASP A 174 7.26 4.49 -6.35
CA ASP A 174 6.15 5.03 -7.15
C ASP A 174 6.34 6.53 -7.44
N LEU A 175 7.07 7.22 -6.57
CA LEU A 175 7.45 8.62 -6.73
C LEU A 175 8.77 8.82 -7.50
N ALA A 176 9.39 7.76 -8.02
CA ALA A 176 10.71 7.81 -8.68
C ALA A 176 11.84 8.36 -7.79
N ILE A 177 11.74 8.23 -6.47
CA ILE A 177 12.80 8.56 -5.49
C ILE A 177 13.57 7.28 -5.19
N HIS A 178 14.72 7.08 -5.84
CA HIS A 178 15.46 5.81 -5.77
C HIS A 178 16.78 5.90 -4.99
N SER A 179 17.24 7.12 -4.71
CA SER A 179 18.53 7.40 -4.07
C SER A 179 18.43 8.54 -3.06
N ILE A 180 19.49 8.75 -2.29
CA ILE A 180 19.64 9.93 -1.43
C ILE A 180 19.69 11.20 -2.29
N ASP A 181 20.34 11.15 -3.45
CA ASP A 181 20.38 12.27 -4.40
C ASP A 181 18.98 12.70 -4.84
N ASP A 182 18.14 11.73 -5.23
CA ASP A 182 16.76 12.01 -5.62
C ASP A 182 15.99 12.65 -4.46
N ALA A 183 16.13 12.11 -3.24
CA ALA A 183 15.46 12.62 -2.06
C ALA A 183 15.88 14.07 -1.74
N ILE A 184 17.17 14.36 -1.74
CA ILE A 184 17.70 15.73 -1.52
C ILE A 184 17.20 16.68 -2.60
N ASN A 185 17.29 16.30 -3.86
CA ASN A 185 16.80 17.13 -4.98
C ASN A 185 15.29 17.39 -4.87
N THR A 186 14.52 16.39 -4.44
CA THR A 186 13.08 16.50 -4.18
C THR A 186 12.80 17.53 -3.08
N VAL A 187 13.50 17.44 -1.94
CA VAL A 187 13.35 18.38 -0.82
C VAL A 187 13.71 19.80 -1.25
N LEU A 188 14.84 19.96 -1.95
CA LEU A 188 15.32 21.28 -2.39
C LEU A 188 14.49 21.87 -3.54
N GLY A 189 13.81 21.03 -4.33
CA GLY A 189 12.91 21.43 -5.40
C GLY A 189 11.60 22.04 -4.92
N GLY A 190 11.14 21.67 -3.71
CA GLY A 190 9.95 22.25 -3.08
C GLY A 190 8.62 21.87 -3.75
N HIS A 191 8.59 20.90 -4.69
CA HIS A 191 7.34 20.43 -5.29
C HIS A 191 6.57 19.54 -4.31
N VAL A 192 5.27 19.80 -4.17
CA VAL A 192 4.40 19.14 -3.19
C VAL A 192 3.11 18.68 -3.85
N GLN A 193 2.70 17.47 -3.54
CA GLN A 193 1.42 16.87 -3.90
C GLN A 193 0.63 16.52 -2.63
N SER A 194 -0.70 16.57 -2.73
CA SER A 194 -1.57 16.09 -1.66
C SER A 194 -1.80 14.59 -1.82
N LEU A 195 -1.77 13.86 -0.72
CA LEU A 195 -1.85 12.41 -0.66
C LEU A 195 -3.09 11.99 0.13
N ASP A 196 -3.87 11.05 -0.41
CA ASP A 196 -4.95 10.38 0.30
C ASP A 196 -4.38 9.46 1.38
N ILE A 197 -5.10 9.32 2.49
CA ILE A 197 -4.67 8.49 3.62
C ILE A 197 -5.82 7.57 4.05
N GLY A 198 -5.54 6.31 4.23
CA GLY A 198 -6.47 5.37 4.86
C GLY A 198 -6.38 5.44 6.39
N LYS A 199 -7.40 5.98 7.06
CA LYS A 199 -7.53 5.83 8.51
C LYS A 199 -7.99 4.41 8.81
N VAL A 200 -7.13 3.61 9.41
CA VAL A 200 -7.37 2.21 9.79
C VAL A 200 -7.61 2.13 11.29
N VAL A 201 -8.73 1.56 11.67
CA VAL A 201 -9.08 1.24 13.07
C VAL A 201 -9.18 -0.27 13.21
N LEU A 202 -8.38 -0.85 14.10
CA LEU A 202 -8.40 -2.26 14.45
C LEU A 202 -8.96 -2.36 15.86
N THR A 203 -10.09 -3.03 16.03
CA THR A 203 -10.78 -3.12 17.32
C THR A 203 -10.21 -4.15 18.25
N GLU A 204 -9.39 -5.08 17.74
CA GLU A 204 -8.71 -6.07 18.56
C GLU A 204 -7.20 -6.06 18.28
N GLY A 205 -6.41 -6.14 19.35
CA GLY A 205 -4.97 -6.35 19.26
C GLY A 205 -4.62 -7.71 18.66
N LEU A 206 -3.33 -7.98 18.47
CA LEU A 206 -2.85 -9.32 18.13
C LEU A 206 -3.24 -10.32 19.26
N PRO A 207 -3.50 -11.59 18.93
CA PRO A 207 -3.80 -12.60 19.96
C PRO A 207 -2.76 -12.61 21.08
N GLY A 208 -3.20 -12.36 22.32
CA GLY A 208 -2.34 -12.27 23.51
C GLY A 208 -1.95 -10.83 23.91
N HIS A 209 -2.36 -9.81 23.18
CA HIS A 209 -2.16 -8.39 23.50
C HIS A 209 -3.50 -7.70 23.77
N GLU A 210 -3.47 -6.68 24.64
CA GLU A 210 -4.69 -6.07 25.17
C GLU A 210 -5.50 -5.22 24.16
N LYS A 211 -6.74 -4.99 24.53
CA LYS A 211 -7.98 -4.72 23.81
C LYS A 211 -8.27 -3.24 23.48
N GLU A 212 -7.28 -2.35 23.44
CA GLU A 212 -7.55 -0.99 23.00
C GLU A 212 -7.55 -0.90 21.46
N PRO A 213 -8.48 -0.16 20.85
CA PRO A 213 -8.47 0.04 19.42
C PRO A 213 -7.15 0.65 18.95
N ILE A 214 -6.55 0.04 17.94
CA ILE A 214 -5.32 0.55 17.33
C ILE A 214 -5.72 1.42 16.14
N VAL A 215 -5.35 2.69 16.15
CA VAL A 215 -5.52 3.58 15.02
C VAL A 215 -4.19 3.72 14.28
N ARG A 216 -4.23 3.55 12.95
CA ARG A 216 -3.09 3.79 12.05
C ARG A 216 -3.55 4.57 10.83
N TYR A 217 -2.62 5.32 10.25
CA TYR A 217 -2.84 6.10 9.05
C TYR A 217 -1.96 5.52 7.94
N SER A 218 -2.58 4.69 7.10
CA SER A 218 -1.90 4.01 5.99
C SER A 218 -1.83 4.91 4.76
N HIS A 219 -0.64 5.01 4.21
CA HIS A 219 -0.39 5.74 2.97
C HIS A 219 -0.20 4.82 1.76
N ASN A 220 0.02 3.50 1.98
CA ASN A 220 0.38 2.56 0.93
C ASN A 220 -0.50 1.30 0.93
N LEU A 221 -0.30 0.37 1.86
CA LEU A 221 -0.81 -1.00 1.73
C LEU A 221 -1.38 -1.54 3.04
N VAL A 222 -2.64 -1.98 3.00
CA VAL A 222 -3.23 -2.80 4.05
C VAL A 222 -3.53 -4.19 3.48
N THR A 223 -3.10 -5.24 4.18
CA THR A 223 -3.32 -6.62 3.73
C THR A 223 -3.99 -7.49 4.77
N TRP A 224 -4.81 -8.44 4.30
CA TRP A 224 -5.44 -9.48 5.08
C TRP A 224 -5.35 -10.83 4.38
N GLY A 225 -5.26 -11.91 5.14
CA GLY A 225 -5.23 -13.28 4.62
C GLY A 225 -3.81 -13.74 4.25
N LEU A 226 -3.62 -14.31 3.05
CA LEU A 226 -2.36 -14.92 2.62
C LEU A 226 -1.16 -13.97 2.71
N GLY A 227 -1.37 -12.67 2.46
CA GLY A 227 -0.31 -11.66 2.55
C GLY A 227 0.26 -11.59 3.96
N VAL A 228 -0.60 -11.49 4.96
CA VAL A 228 -0.21 -11.46 6.38
C VAL A 228 0.42 -12.79 6.81
N ASP A 229 -0.15 -13.93 6.39
CA ASP A 229 0.43 -15.24 6.68
C ASP A 229 1.87 -15.36 6.16
N SER A 230 2.14 -14.77 4.99
CA SER A 230 3.48 -14.77 4.39
C SER A 230 4.46 -13.91 5.18
N THR A 231 4.06 -12.73 5.64
CA THR A 231 4.91 -11.85 6.46
C THR A 231 5.22 -12.46 7.82
N ILE A 232 4.21 -13.01 8.52
CA ILE A 232 4.40 -13.71 9.79
C ILE A 232 5.38 -14.89 9.66
N LYS A 233 5.26 -15.67 8.57
CA LYS A 233 6.22 -16.76 8.29
C LYS A 233 7.61 -16.24 7.98
N ALA A 234 7.73 -15.18 7.17
CA ALA A 234 9.00 -14.57 6.84
C ALA A 234 9.73 -14.00 8.06
N GLU A 235 9.00 -13.44 9.04
CA GLU A 235 9.60 -12.94 10.28
C GLU A 235 10.29 -14.04 11.10
N ARG A 236 9.74 -15.25 11.11
CA ARG A 236 10.35 -16.40 11.77
C ARG A 236 11.62 -16.89 11.08
N MET A 237 11.86 -16.46 9.85
CA MET A 237 13.02 -16.86 9.00
C MET A 237 13.99 -15.70 8.76
N ARG A 238 14.15 -14.77 9.71
CA ARG A 238 15.02 -13.57 9.55
C ARG A 238 16.46 -13.91 9.17
N TRP A 239 16.95 -15.08 9.56
CA TRP A 239 18.28 -15.59 9.22
C TRP A 239 18.49 -15.82 7.71
N MET A 240 17.40 -16.00 6.92
CA MET A 240 17.46 -16.17 5.45
C MET A 240 17.63 -14.86 4.68
N GLY A 241 17.70 -13.71 5.35
CA GLY A 241 17.78 -12.41 4.68
C GLY A 241 16.60 -12.14 3.76
N PRO A 242 16.78 -11.53 2.56
CA PRO A 242 15.68 -11.19 1.66
C PRO A 242 14.89 -12.37 1.13
N LEU A 243 15.49 -13.55 0.99
CA LEU A 243 14.84 -14.77 0.50
C LEU A 243 13.68 -15.23 1.39
N ARG A 244 13.64 -14.81 2.66
CA ARG A 244 12.56 -15.14 3.60
C ARG A 244 11.17 -14.76 3.08
N TYR A 245 11.05 -13.67 2.32
CA TYR A 245 9.77 -13.20 1.79
C TYR A 245 9.23 -14.14 0.69
N ASP A 246 10.09 -14.54 -0.27
CA ASP A 246 9.69 -15.50 -1.30
C ASP A 246 9.34 -16.87 -0.69
N VAL A 247 10.13 -17.35 0.27
CA VAL A 247 9.85 -18.58 1.00
C VAL A 247 8.56 -18.47 1.81
N GLY A 248 8.34 -17.35 2.52
CA GLY A 248 7.13 -17.07 3.26
C GLY A 248 5.87 -17.12 2.39
N ILE A 249 5.93 -16.53 1.21
CA ILE A 249 4.84 -16.56 0.22
C ILE A 249 4.57 -18.01 -0.24
N VAL A 250 5.60 -18.75 -0.62
CA VAL A 250 5.46 -20.16 -1.04
C VAL A 250 4.82 -20.99 0.08
N MET A 251 5.29 -20.84 1.32
CA MET A 251 4.72 -21.56 2.47
C MET A 251 3.27 -21.17 2.74
N ALA A 252 2.91 -19.88 2.58
CA ALA A 252 1.54 -19.42 2.72
C ALA A 252 0.63 -19.99 1.63
N ILE A 253 1.10 -20.05 0.38
CA ILE A 253 0.37 -20.67 -0.74
C ILE A 253 0.18 -22.18 -0.50
N LEU A 254 1.19 -22.87 -0.01
CA LEU A 254 1.10 -24.31 0.31
C LEU A 254 0.12 -24.58 1.46
N ALA A 255 0.09 -23.72 2.47
CA ALA A 255 -0.89 -23.78 3.55
C ALA A 255 -2.32 -23.55 3.04
N ASN A 256 -2.48 -22.65 2.06
CA ASN A 256 -3.75 -22.31 1.40
C ASN A 256 -4.90 -22.12 2.39
N GLN A 257 -4.69 -21.30 3.41
CA GLN A 257 -5.72 -20.99 4.39
C GLN A 257 -6.77 -20.09 3.74
N ARG A 258 -8.00 -20.54 3.76
CA ARG A 258 -9.17 -19.76 3.34
C ARG A 258 -9.88 -19.28 4.58
N ARG A 259 -10.43 -18.10 4.53
CA ARG A 259 -11.13 -17.51 5.67
C ARG A 259 -12.40 -16.84 5.18
N THR A 260 -13.51 -17.17 5.82
CA THR A 260 -14.75 -16.45 5.63
C THR A 260 -14.65 -15.08 6.27
N ALA A 261 -15.02 -14.06 5.53
CA ALA A 261 -15.11 -12.70 6.01
C ALA A 261 -16.36 -12.01 5.44
N VAL A 262 -16.84 -11.03 6.19
CA VAL A 262 -17.84 -10.08 5.72
C VAL A 262 -17.11 -8.80 5.37
N LEU A 263 -17.23 -8.38 4.12
CA LEU A 263 -16.77 -7.09 3.62
C LEU A 263 -17.98 -6.16 3.49
N GLU A 264 -17.88 -4.96 4.04
CA GLU A 264 -18.82 -3.88 3.74
C GLU A 264 -18.03 -2.74 3.11
N MET A 265 -18.32 -2.44 1.86
CA MET A 265 -17.62 -1.48 1.03
C MET A 265 -18.60 -0.45 0.52
N ASP A 266 -18.45 0.82 0.94
CA ASP A 266 -19.35 1.92 0.61
C ASP A 266 -20.84 1.60 0.85
N GLY A 267 -21.14 0.90 1.96
CA GLY A 267 -22.48 0.48 2.36
C GLY A 267 -23.01 -0.79 1.67
N VAL A 268 -22.21 -1.42 0.81
CA VAL A 268 -22.57 -2.70 0.17
C VAL A 268 -21.84 -3.86 0.83
N ARG A 269 -22.61 -4.87 1.25
CA ARG A 269 -22.11 -6.02 2.02
C ARG A 269 -21.91 -7.25 1.14
N LEU A 270 -20.77 -7.94 1.32
CA LEU A 270 -20.46 -9.22 0.72
C LEU A 270 -19.88 -10.17 1.79
N GLU A 271 -20.39 -11.39 1.83
CA GLU A 271 -19.85 -12.45 2.69
C GLU A 271 -19.41 -13.64 1.81
N ASP A 272 -18.15 -14.02 1.92
CA ASP A 272 -17.60 -15.15 1.16
C ASP A 272 -16.28 -15.65 1.78
N ASP A 273 -15.72 -16.70 1.17
CA ASP A 273 -14.40 -17.21 1.45
C ASP A 273 -13.35 -16.51 0.58
N PHE A 274 -12.40 -15.87 1.23
CA PHE A 274 -11.31 -15.17 0.55
C PHE A 274 -9.96 -15.81 0.82
N THR A 275 -9.07 -15.66 -0.14
CA THR A 275 -7.65 -16.06 -0.01
C THR A 275 -6.81 -14.89 0.47
N LEU A 276 -7.06 -13.70 -0.08
CA LEU A 276 -6.23 -12.51 0.15
C LEU A 276 -7.03 -11.25 -0.20
N LEU A 277 -6.89 -10.22 0.63
CA LEU A 277 -7.31 -8.86 0.33
C LEU A 277 -6.07 -7.97 0.28
N LEU A 278 -5.95 -7.19 -0.79
CA LEU A 278 -4.89 -6.20 -1.02
C LEU A 278 -5.56 -4.83 -1.14
N ILE A 279 -5.42 -4.01 -0.12
CA ILE A 279 -6.00 -2.67 -0.06
C ILE A 279 -4.85 -1.69 -0.27
N GLN A 280 -4.96 -0.80 -1.26
CA GLN A 280 -3.85 0.01 -1.72
C GLN A 280 -4.24 1.45 -1.98
N ASN A 281 -3.35 2.35 -1.60
CA ASN A 281 -3.37 3.74 -2.05
C ASN A 281 -2.38 3.97 -3.19
N SER A 282 -1.24 3.27 -3.18
CA SER A 282 -0.21 3.36 -4.23
C SER A 282 -0.23 2.16 -5.18
N GLN A 283 0.43 2.29 -6.32
CA GLN A 283 0.43 1.25 -7.35
C GLN A 283 1.28 0.06 -7.01
N THR A 284 2.36 0.26 -6.22
CA THR A 284 3.24 -0.82 -5.80
C THR A 284 3.19 -1.05 -4.29
N GLY A 285 3.47 -2.28 -3.89
CA GLY A 285 3.56 -2.70 -2.49
C GLY A 285 4.42 -3.95 -2.34
N GLY A 286 4.76 -4.30 -1.10
CA GLY A 286 5.46 -5.55 -0.80
C GLY A 286 6.73 -5.76 -1.64
N SER A 287 7.67 -4.83 -1.59
CA SER A 287 8.93 -4.84 -2.37
C SER A 287 8.73 -4.54 -3.87
N ARG A 288 7.95 -3.52 -4.17
CA ARG A 288 7.72 -2.99 -5.53
C ARG A 288 6.92 -3.92 -6.45
N LEU A 289 6.09 -4.78 -5.88
CA LEU A 289 5.15 -5.57 -6.69
C LEU A 289 4.02 -4.66 -7.18
N PRO A 290 3.64 -4.71 -8.47
CA PRO A 290 2.57 -3.90 -9.04
C PRO A 290 1.19 -4.47 -8.62
N LEU A 291 0.79 -4.16 -7.38
CA LEU A 291 -0.39 -4.73 -6.74
C LEU A 291 -1.69 -4.06 -7.21
N ALA A 292 -1.64 -2.74 -7.44
CA ALA A 292 -2.81 -1.92 -7.75
C ALA A 292 -2.58 -1.01 -8.98
N PRO A 293 -2.64 -1.55 -10.20
CA PRO A 293 -2.43 -0.75 -11.40
C PRO A 293 -3.40 0.42 -11.58
N GLY A 294 -4.56 0.36 -10.94
CA GLY A 294 -5.60 1.40 -11.00
C GLY A 294 -5.45 2.52 -9.99
N ALA A 295 -4.56 2.36 -9.00
CA ALA A 295 -4.45 3.30 -7.90
C ALA A 295 -3.89 4.65 -8.32
N SER A 296 -4.44 5.70 -7.72
CA SER A 296 -3.96 7.09 -7.77
C SER A 296 -3.86 7.62 -6.35
N LEU A 297 -2.86 8.44 -6.08
CA LEU A 297 -2.55 8.85 -4.71
C LEU A 297 -3.44 9.98 -4.17
N ASP A 298 -4.28 10.60 -5.02
CA ASP A 298 -5.01 11.84 -4.71
C ASP A 298 -6.44 11.90 -5.27
N ASP A 299 -7.02 10.75 -5.64
CA ASP A 299 -8.35 10.70 -6.25
C ASP A 299 -9.51 10.56 -5.24
N GLY A 300 -9.19 10.55 -3.94
CA GLY A 300 -10.15 10.46 -2.83
C GLY A 300 -10.66 9.05 -2.58
N SER A 301 -9.95 8.03 -3.03
CA SER A 301 -10.32 6.63 -2.91
C SER A 301 -9.10 5.75 -2.65
N MET A 302 -9.34 4.53 -2.18
CA MET A 302 -8.34 3.46 -2.19
C MET A 302 -8.82 2.29 -3.04
N ASP A 303 -7.90 1.53 -3.56
CA ASP A 303 -8.18 0.38 -4.39
C ASP A 303 -8.10 -0.93 -3.58
N ILE A 304 -8.93 -1.90 -3.90
CA ILE A 304 -8.90 -3.23 -3.29
C ILE A 304 -8.87 -4.33 -4.35
N GLY A 305 -7.84 -5.17 -4.27
CA GLY A 305 -7.77 -6.44 -4.99
C GLY A 305 -8.30 -7.57 -4.11
N ILE A 306 -9.42 -8.16 -4.51
CA ILE A 306 -10.10 -9.25 -3.79
C ILE A 306 -9.75 -10.57 -4.48
N LEU A 307 -8.93 -11.38 -3.83
CA LEU A 307 -8.63 -12.74 -4.28
C LEU A 307 -9.61 -13.69 -3.62
N LYS A 308 -10.58 -14.14 -4.40
CA LYS A 308 -11.57 -15.15 -3.98
C LYS A 308 -10.91 -16.47 -3.62
N SER A 309 -11.68 -17.38 -3.04
CA SER A 309 -11.20 -18.71 -2.74
C SER A 309 -10.57 -19.39 -3.98
N MET A 310 -9.29 -19.72 -3.89
CA MET A 310 -8.47 -20.28 -4.98
C MET A 310 -7.82 -21.60 -4.58
N THR A 311 -7.57 -22.45 -5.57
CA THR A 311 -6.65 -23.60 -5.42
C THR A 311 -5.20 -23.12 -5.41
N ARG A 312 -4.28 -23.92 -4.83
CA ARG A 312 -2.85 -23.60 -4.81
C ARG A 312 -2.31 -23.28 -6.22
N ARG A 313 -2.71 -24.02 -7.24
CA ARG A 313 -2.29 -23.80 -8.64
C ARG A 313 -2.76 -22.44 -9.16
N GLN A 314 -3.99 -22.04 -8.83
CA GLN A 314 -4.53 -20.73 -9.22
C GLN A 314 -3.80 -19.59 -8.51
N ILE A 315 -3.47 -19.74 -7.22
CA ILE A 315 -2.70 -18.75 -6.47
C ILE A 315 -1.30 -18.59 -7.06
N PHE A 316 -0.59 -19.70 -7.37
CA PHE A 316 0.71 -19.63 -8.05
C PHE A 316 0.62 -18.94 -9.41
N ARG A 317 -0.45 -19.21 -10.18
CA ARG A 317 -0.70 -18.55 -11.48
C ARG A 317 -0.95 -17.06 -11.28
N ALA A 318 -1.84 -16.68 -10.35
CA ALA A 318 -2.13 -15.27 -10.04
C ALA A 318 -0.88 -14.52 -9.57
N PHE A 319 -0.05 -15.15 -8.73
CA PHE A 319 1.22 -14.58 -8.28
C PHE A 319 2.23 -14.42 -9.42
N GLY A 320 2.32 -15.39 -10.33
CA GLY A 320 3.11 -15.28 -11.55
C GLY A 320 2.63 -14.16 -12.47
N MET A 321 1.31 -13.96 -12.57
CA MET A 321 0.70 -12.87 -13.32
C MET A 321 0.96 -11.51 -12.65
N LEU A 322 0.96 -11.45 -11.32
CA LEU A 322 1.31 -10.26 -10.56
C LEU A 322 2.76 -9.84 -10.83
N LYS A 323 3.72 -10.75 -10.67
CA LYS A 323 5.15 -10.49 -10.99
C LYS A 323 5.35 -10.13 -12.47
N ALA A 324 4.45 -10.55 -13.34
CA ALA A 324 4.46 -10.20 -14.76
C ALA A 324 3.70 -8.90 -15.01
N GLU A 325 4.17 -7.80 -14.43
CA GLU A 325 3.69 -6.44 -14.70
C GLU A 325 2.21 -6.20 -14.31
N GLY A 326 1.75 -6.77 -13.19
CA GLY A 326 0.41 -6.52 -12.65
C GLY A 326 -0.73 -7.22 -13.38
N ARG A 327 -0.44 -8.25 -14.19
CA ARG A 327 -1.45 -8.97 -14.98
C ARG A 327 -2.46 -9.76 -14.16
N HIS A 328 -2.28 -9.87 -12.84
CA HIS A 328 -3.21 -10.57 -11.94
C HIS A 328 -4.62 -9.98 -11.98
N VAL A 329 -4.77 -8.71 -12.31
CA VAL A 329 -6.09 -8.07 -12.48
C VAL A 329 -6.95 -8.71 -13.59
N TYR A 330 -6.33 -9.46 -14.51
CA TYR A 330 -7.04 -10.24 -15.53
C TYR A 330 -7.32 -11.69 -15.10
N HIS A 331 -7.01 -12.07 -13.86
CA HIS A 331 -7.28 -13.43 -13.39
C HIS A 331 -8.77 -13.57 -13.01
N PRO A 332 -9.51 -14.61 -13.49
CA PRO A 332 -10.96 -14.73 -13.29
C PRO A 332 -11.43 -14.83 -11.84
N ARG A 333 -10.53 -15.02 -10.89
CA ARG A 333 -10.79 -15.11 -9.45
C ARG A 333 -10.24 -13.91 -8.68
N VAL A 334 -9.89 -12.84 -9.38
CA VAL A 334 -9.46 -11.57 -8.80
C VAL A 334 -10.48 -10.52 -9.22
N ASP A 335 -11.16 -9.93 -8.25
CA ASP A 335 -11.97 -8.74 -8.45
C ASP A 335 -11.17 -7.53 -7.97
N TYR A 336 -11.36 -6.41 -8.62
CA TYR A 336 -10.67 -5.18 -8.31
C TYR A 336 -11.68 -4.05 -8.22
N HIS A 337 -11.71 -3.37 -7.08
CA HIS A 337 -12.68 -2.31 -6.82
C HIS A 337 -11.98 -1.08 -6.25
N ARG A 338 -12.71 0.03 -6.26
CA ARG A 338 -12.33 1.29 -5.63
C ARG A 338 -13.37 1.66 -4.61
N PHE A 339 -12.95 2.20 -3.47
CA PHE A 339 -13.83 2.48 -2.34
C PHE A 339 -13.36 3.69 -1.53
N LYS A 340 -14.27 4.19 -0.68
CA LYS A 340 -14.00 5.25 0.31
C LYS A 340 -14.09 4.73 1.74
N THR A 341 -14.96 3.77 1.98
CA THR A 341 -15.13 3.12 3.29
C THR A 341 -15.12 1.60 3.13
N LEU A 342 -14.43 0.92 4.03
CA LEU A 342 -14.35 -0.54 4.05
C LEU A 342 -14.35 -1.05 5.47
N THR A 343 -15.22 -2.02 5.75
CA THR A 343 -15.19 -2.82 6.98
C THR A 343 -14.88 -4.27 6.64
N ILE A 344 -14.02 -4.91 7.43
CA ILE A 344 -13.72 -6.35 7.33
C ILE A 344 -14.02 -6.99 8.68
N THR A 345 -15.01 -7.89 8.70
CA THR A 345 -15.40 -8.64 9.90
C THR A 345 -15.20 -10.14 9.69
N THR A 346 -14.67 -10.82 10.68
CA THR A 346 -14.45 -12.27 10.69
C THR A 346 -14.99 -12.89 11.96
N ALA A 347 -15.39 -14.16 11.90
CA ALA A 347 -15.92 -14.88 13.07
C ALA A 347 -14.89 -15.05 14.21
N LYS A 348 -13.59 -15.03 13.87
CA LYS A 348 -12.47 -15.03 14.83
C LYS A 348 -11.47 -13.97 14.40
N PRO A 349 -10.83 -13.26 15.35
CA PRO A 349 -9.81 -12.28 15.03
C PRO A 349 -8.75 -12.84 14.09
N THR A 350 -8.47 -12.10 13.02
CA THR A 350 -7.49 -12.49 12.00
C THR A 350 -6.52 -11.34 11.77
N ALA A 351 -5.23 -11.62 11.82
CA ALA A 351 -4.19 -10.62 11.74
C ALA A 351 -4.28 -9.73 10.49
N ILE A 352 -3.98 -8.46 10.68
CA ILE A 352 -3.90 -7.40 9.66
C ILE A 352 -2.48 -6.88 9.61
N ASN A 353 -2.02 -6.58 8.39
CA ASN A 353 -0.76 -5.87 8.17
C ASN A 353 -1.07 -4.51 7.55
N VAL A 354 -0.47 -3.46 8.12
CA VAL A 354 -0.59 -2.07 7.65
C VAL A 354 0.81 -1.55 7.34
N ASP A 355 1.05 -1.13 6.11
CA ASP A 355 2.32 -0.59 5.60
C ASP A 355 3.57 -1.43 5.97
N GLY A 356 3.41 -2.75 6.01
CA GLY A 356 4.48 -3.71 6.32
C GLY A 356 4.53 -4.16 7.78
N GLU A 357 3.72 -3.60 8.68
CA GLU A 357 3.68 -3.96 10.10
C GLU A 357 2.45 -4.78 10.47
N ASN A 358 2.64 -5.87 11.23
CA ASN A 358 1.55 -6.66 11.78
C ASN A 358 1.11 -6.04 13.10
N LEU A 359 0.03 -5.25 13.07
CA LEU A 359 -0.34 -4.37 14.18
C LEU A 359 -1.50 -4.90 15.03
N GLY A 360 -2.46 -5.56 14.41
CA GLY A 360 -3.68 -6.00 15.08
C GLY A 360 -4.44 -7.03 14.26
N SER A 361 -5.72 -7.16 14.55
CA SER A 361 -6.60 -8.13 13.90
C SER A 361 -7.97 -7.53 13.57
N THR A 362 -8.75 -8.28 12.78
CA THR A 362 -10.15 -7.97 12.51
C THR A 362 -10.98 -7.99 13.80
N PRO A 363 -12.06 -7.18 13.90
CA PRO A 363 -12.61 -6.29 12.89
C PRO A 363 -11.69 -5.14 12.50
N LEU A 364 -11.73 -4.77 11.20
CA LEU A 364 -11.04 -3.61 10.65
C LEU A 364 -12.08 -2.64 10.09
N GLU A 365 -11.90 -1.36 10.40
CA GLU A 365 -12.60 -0.27 9.74
C GLU A 365 -11.56 0.61 9.03
N LEU A 366 -11.78 0.92 7.76
CA LEU A 366 -10.95 1.81 6.97
C LEU A 366 -11.80 2.90 6.35
N THR A 367 -11.38 4.15 6.57
CA THR A 367 -11.98 5.32 5.94
C THR A 367 -10.90 6.09 5.20
N VAL A 368 -11.13 6.39 3.93
CA VAL A 368 -10.23 7.23 3.15
C VAL A 368 -10.41 8.69 3.55
N LEU A 369 -9.31 9.34 3.90
CA LEU A 369 -9.20 10.77 4.14
C LEU A 369 -8.59 11.42 2.90
N PRO A 370 -9.41 12.10 2.06
CA PRO A 370 -8.93 12.63 0.79
C PRO A 370 -7.91 13.76 1.01
N ARG A 371 -6.76 13.65 0.34
CA ARG A 371 -5.72 14.68 0.31
C ARG A 371 -5.32 15.19 1.70
N ALA A 372 -5.23 14.25 2.64
CA ALA A 372 -5.09 14.54 4.06
C ALA A 372 -3.68 14.94 4.51
N VAL A 373 -2.66 14.66 3.71
CA VAL A 373 -1.28 15.07 3.96
C VAL A 373 -0.63 15.62 2.70
N ARG A 374 0.45 16.38 2.88
CA ARG A 374 1.25 16.93 1.77
C ARG A 374 2.60 16.22 1.70
N LEU A 375 2.96 15.75 0.52
CA LEU A 375 4.17 14.97 0.28
C LEU A 375 5.06 15.67 -0.73
N MET A 376 6.34 15.80 -0.43
CA MET A 376 7.33 16.27 -1.41
C MET A 376 7.54 15.24 -2.50
N VAL A 377 7.54 15.70 -3.74
CA VAL A 377 7.66 14.89 -4.94
C VAL A 377 8.69 15.47 -5.89
N PRO A 378 9.33 14.67 -6.74
CA PRO A 378 10.15 15.18 -7.84
C PRO A 378 9.34 16.11 -8.76
N PRO A 379 9.99 17.07 -9.41
CA PRO A 379 9.35 18.03 -10.32
C PRO A 379 8.75 17.38 -11.56
#